data_11fb546c28daf40e4f6730277c5009f0
#
_entry.id   11fb546c28daf40e4f6730277c5009f0
#
_cell.length_a   1.000
_cell.length_b   1.000
_cell.length_c   1.000
_cell.angle_alpha   90.00
_cell.angle_beta   90.00
_cell.angle_gamma   90.00
#
_symmetry.space_group_name_H-M   'P 1'
#
loop_
_entity.id
_entity.type
_entity.pdbx_description
1 polymer ?
#
loop_
_entity_poly.entity_id
_entity_poly.type
_entity_poly.pdbx_seq_one_letter_code
_entity_poly.pdbx_strand_id
1 'polypeptide(L)'
;NEFNLSYLFIAHDLSVVKYISDKIIVMYLGKILEIASSSDIYESPQHPYTEALLAAVSKNEAGSKRDILLKGNIPDPSNPPSGCVLHPRCSYAKDECMKITPELIPITGKPNAFSACHFTNDLNLKSFI
;
A
#
# COMPACT_ATOMS: atom_id res chain seq x y z
N ASN A 1 11.95 -14.74 -21.72
CA ASN A 1 11.47 -13.57 -22.51
C ASN A 1 11.50 -13.80 -24.02
N GLU A 2 11.17 -15.01 -24.47
CA GLU A 2 11.18 -15.34 -25.91
C GLU A 2 10.09 -14.59 -26.71
N PHE A 3 9.01 -14.15 -26.07
CA PHE A 3 7.85 -13.56 -26.77
C PHE A 3 7.63 -12.07 -26.50
N ASN A 4 8.48 -11.42 -25.71
CA ASN A 4 8.37 -9.98 -25.37
C ASN A 4 6.97 -9.57 -24.86
N LEU A 5 6.33 -10.44 -24.06
CA LEU A 5 5.01 -10.27 -23.51
C LEU A 5 5.04 -9.53 -22.17
N SER A 6 4.06 -8.66 -21.95
CA SER A 6 3.76 -8.07 -20.66
C SER A 6 2.59 -8.81 -20.03
N TYR A 7 2.67 -9.06 -18.72
CA TYR A 7 1.63 -9.74 -17.94
C TYR A 7 1.07 -8.84 -16.86
N LEU A 8 -0.24 -8.89 -16.66
CA LEU A 8 -0.92 -8.30 -15.52
C LEU A 8 -1.41 -9.42 -14.61
N PHE A 9 -0.90 -9.46 -13.37
CA PHE A 9 -1.34 -10.39 -12.35
C PHE A 9 -2.20 -9.69 -11.31
N ILE A 10 -3.31 -10.32 -10.92
CA ILE A 10 -4.10 -9.92 -9.76
C ILE A 10 -3.90 -10.98 -8.69
N ALA A 11 -3.32 -10.61 -7.57
CA ALA A 11 -2.95 -11.53 -6.50
C ALA A 11 -3.21 -10.90 -5.12
N HIS A 12 -3.41 -11.75 -4.14
CA HIS A 12 -3.51 -11.37 -2.72
C HIS A 12 -2.29 -11.85 -1.92
N ASP A 13 -1.43 -12.66 -2.51
CA ASP A 13 -0.19 -13.15 -1.89
C ASP A 13 1.00 -12.30 -2.32
N LEU A 14 1.42 -11.42 -1.40
CA LEU A 14 2.56 -10.53 -1.62
C LEU A 14 3.89 -11.27 -1.73
N SER A 15 4.03 -12.46 -1.13
CA SER A 15 5.26 -13.25 -1.22
C SER A 15 5.55 -13.66 -2.66
N VAL A 16 4.51 -14.06 -3.40
CA VAL A 16 4.63 -14.42 -4.81
C VAL A 16 4.88 -13.18 -5.68
N VAL A 17 4.11 -12.11 -5.44
CA VAL A 17 4.20 -10.86 -6.21
C VAL A 17 5.61 -10.27 -6.18
N LYS A 18 6.33 -10.39 -5.08
CA LYS A 18 7.71 -9.91 -4.92
C LYS A 18 8.66 -10.44 -6.01
N TYR A 19 8.50 -11.69 -6.38
CA TYR A 19 9.45 -12.38 -7.28
C TYR A 19 9.07 -12.33 -8.76
N ILE A 20 7.79 -12.09 -9.07
CA ILE A 20 7.30 -12.15 -10.44
C ILE A 20 6.98 -10.79 -11.06
N SER A 21 6.96 -9.71 -10.27
CA SER A 21 6.50 -8.40 -10.71
C SER A 21 7.63 -7.38 -10.74
N ASP A 22 7.73 -6.64 -11.84
CA ASP A 22 8.60 -5.46 -11.95
C ASP A 22 7.98 -4.25 -11.26
N LYS A 23 6.65 -4.12 -11.38
CA LYS A 23 5.86 -3.01 -10.85
C LYS A 23 4.63 -3.52 -10.11
N ILE A 24 4.30 -2.89 -9.00
CA ILE A 24 3.17 -3.27 -8.15
C ILE A 24 2.21 -2.09 -8.04
N ILE A 25 0.92 -2.39 -8.13
CA ILE A 25 -0.19 -1.48 -7.86
C ILE A 25 -0.94 -2.03 -6.64
N VAL A 26 -0.96 -1.26 -5.57
CA VAL A 26 -1.69 -1.60 -4.35
C VAL A 26 -3.07 -0.94 -4.41
N MET A 27 -4.12 -1.75 -4.22
CA MET A 27 -5.52 -1.30 -4.28
C MET A 27 -6.28 -1.62 -2.98
N TYR A 28 -7.22 -0.76 -2.64
CA TYR A 28 -8.14 -0.96 -1.52
C TYR A 28 -9.50 -0.32 -1.84
N LEU A 29 -10.60 -1.06 -1.64
CA LEU A 29 -11.98 -0.64 -1.96
C LEU A 29 -12.11 -0.01 -3.36
N GLY A 30 -11.49 -0.62 -4.37
CA GLY A 30 -11.55 -0.15 -5.75
C GLY A 30 -10.71 1.10 -6.05
N LYS A 31 -9.91 1.59 -5.10
CA LYS A 31 -9.01 2.74 -5.29
C LYS A 31 -7.56 2.30 -5.33
N ILE A 32 -6.77 2.94 -6.19
CA ILE A 32 -5.31 2.77 -6.20
C ILE A 32 -4.75 3.60 -5.05
N LEU A 33 -3.96 2.97 -4.19
CA LEU A 33 -3.34 3.61 -3.03
C LEU A 33 -1.84 3.84 -3.21
N GLU A 34 -1.14 2.93 -3.88
CA GLU A 34 0.29 3.08 -4.16
C GLU A 34 0.65 2.39 -5.47
N ILE A 35 1.57 2.99 -6.21
CA ILE A 35 2.19 2.42 -7.42
C ILE A 35 3.70 2.61 -7.28
N ALA A 36 4.47 1.55 -7.38
CA ALA A 36 5.93 1.65 -7.40
C ALA A 36 6.58 0.39 -8.00
N SER A 37 7.90 0.40 -8.13
CA SER A 37 8.66 -0.80 -8.44
C SER A 37 8.48 -1.86 -7.35
N SER A 38 8.67 -3.13 -7.67
CA SER A 38 8.61 -4.19 -6.66
C SER A 38 9.58 -3.90 -5.51
N SER A 39 10.83 -3.55 -5.80
CA SER A 39 11.82 -3.19 -4.79
C SER A 39 11.35 -2.04 -3.88
N ASP A 40 10.84 -0.95 -4.44
CA ASP A 40 10.37 0.19 -3.66
C ASP A 40 9.22 -0.14 -2.71
N ILE A 41 8.27 -0.97 -3.15
CA ILE A 41 7.15 -1.41 -2.31
C ILE A 41 7.65 -2.12 -1.06
N TYR A 42 8.63 -3.03 -1.18
CA TYR A 42 9.11 -3.81 -0.03
C TYR A 42 10.15 -3.09 0.81
N GLU A 43 11.01 -2.30 0.18
CA GLU A 43 12.10 -1.61 0.88
C GLU A 43 11.65 -0.34 1.58
N SER A 44 10.71 0.38 0.97
CA SER A 44 10.34 1.72 1.42
C SER A 44 8.92 2.09 1.00
N PRO A 45 7.90 1.38 1.53
CA PRO A 45 6.49 1.69 1.24
C PRO A 45 6.16 3.15 1.60
N GLN A 46 5.26 3.77 0.85
CA GLN A 46 4.87 5.16 1.03
C GLN A 46 3.38 5.35 1.34
N HIS A 47 2.65 4.23 1.46
CA HIS A 47 1.26 4.25 1.88
C HIS A 47 1.03 3.37 3.12
N PRO A 48 0.30 3.83 4.14
CA PRO A 48 0.05 3.05 5.37
C PRO A 48 -0.58 1.68 5.14
N TYR A 49 -1.38 1.53 4.10
CA TYR A 49 -1.97 0.23 3.76
C TYR A 49 -0.92 -0.77 3.26
N THR A 50 0.01 -0.31 2.41
CA THR A 50 1.14 -1.11 1.94
C THR A 50 2.00 -1.58 3.11
N GLU A 51 2.33 -0.67 4.04
CA GLU A 51 3.05 -1.00 5.27
C GLU A 51 2.33 -2.10 6.07
N ALA A 52 1.03 -1.97 6.25
CA ALA A 52 0.24 -2.95 7.00
C ALA A 52 0.18 -4.33 6.31
N LEU A 53 0.05 -4.36 4.98
CA LEU A 53 0.07 -5.60 4.21
C LEU A 53 1.42 -6.32 4.33
N LEU A 54 2.52 -5.60 4.21
CA LEU A 54 3.87 -6.15 4.33
C LEU A 54 4.16 -6.65 5.76
N ALA A 55 3.68 -5.93 6.78
CA ALA A 55 3.77 -6.35 8.17
C ALA A 55 3.04 -7.68 8.43
N ALA A 56 1.89 -7.89 7.77
CA ALA A 56 1.13 -9.13 7.91
C ALA A 56 1.86 -10.35 7.31
N VAL A 57 2.54 -10.16 6.17
CA VAL A 57 3.36 -11.21 5.53
C VAL A 57 4.58 -11.56 6.39
N SER A 58 5.28 -10.55 6.90
CA SER A 58 6.49 -10.74 7.72
C SER A 58 6.23 -11.44 9.06
N LYS A 59 4.99 -11.44 9.56
CA LYS A 59 4.60 -12.21 10.75
C LYS A 59 4.72 -13.73 10.56
N ASN A 60 4.55 -14.21 9.35
CA ASN A 60 4.63 -15.64 9.04
C ASN A 60 6.09 -16.15 8.97
N GLU A 61 7.07 -15.26 8.92
CA GLU A 61 8.50 -15.61 8.74
C GLU A 61 9.34 -15.53 10.03
N ALA A 62 8.79 -15.81 11.20
CA ALA A 62 9.49 -15.89 12.48
C ALA A 62 9.35 -14.68 13.43
N GLY A 63 8.40 -14.77 14.35
CA GLY A 63 8.54 -14.25 15.72
C GLY A 63 8.65 -12.72 15.92
N SER A 64 8.59 -11.90 14.91
CA SER A 64 8.69 -10.48 15.07
C SER A 64 7.32 -9.86 15.39
N LYS A 65 7.17 -9.41 16.62
CA LYS A 65 6.06 -8.57 17.09
C LYS A 65 6.11 -7.20 16.42
N ARG A 66 5.60 -7.08 15.21
CA ARG A 66 5.38 -5.77 14.56
C ARG A 66 3.89 -5.60 14.32
N ASP A 67 3.20 -5.14 15.35
CA ASP A 67 1.76 -4.88 15.31
C ASP A 67 1.44 -3.57 14.59
N ILE A 68 1.60 -3.56 13.27
CA ILE A 68 0.93 -2.56 12.42
C ILE A 68 -0.39 -3.19 12.00
N LEU A 69 -1.32 -3.21 12.93
CA LEU A 69 -2.67 -3.71 12.66
C LEU A 69 -3.52 -2.55 12.15
N LEU A 70 -4.14 -2.79 11.00
CA LEU A 70 -5.26 -1.97 10.58
C LEU A 70 -6.39 -2.11 11.61
N LYS A 71 -6.93 -1.01 12.07
CA LYS A 71 -8.00 -0.99 13.07
C LYS A 71 -9.33 -1.42 12.46
N GLY A 72 -10.17 -2.07 13.26
CA GLY A 72 -11.56 -2.37 12.89
C GLY A 72 -11.73 -3.29 11.69
N ASN A 73 -12.96 -3.32 11.16
CA ASN A 73 -13.36 -4.15 10.03
C ASN A 73 -13.21 -3.42 8.69
N ILE A 74 -13.19 -4.20 7.61
CA ILE A 74 -13.24 -3.65 6.24
C ILE A 74 -14.61 -3.00 6.05
N PRO A 75 -14.67 -1.72 5.63
CA PRO A 75 -15.93 -1.06 5.30
C PRO A 75 -16.66 -1.75 4.15
N ASP A 76 -17.98 -1.53 4.05
CA ASP A 76 -18.77 -2.00 2.93
C ASP A 76 -18.30 -1.34 1.63
N PRO A 77 -17.88 -2.12 0.62
CA PRO A 77 -17.45 -1.56 -0.67
C PRO A 77 -18.54 -0.79 -1.41
N SER A 78 -19.82 -1.08 -1.14
CA SER A 78 -20.96 -0.37 -1.75
C SER A 78 -21.21 1.00 -1.11
N ASN A 79 -20.68 1.22 0.08
CA ASN A 79 -20.77 2.49 0.81
C ASN A 79 -19.40 2.86 1.42
N PRO A 80 -18.42 3.23 0.58
CA PRO A 80 -17.07 3.51 1.03
C PRO A 80 -17.03 4.75 1.93
N PRO A 81 -16.06 4.82 2.87
CA PRO A 81 -15.85 5.99 3.71
C PRO A 81 -15.62 7.26 2.90
N SER A 82 -16.08 8.41 3.41
CA SER A 82 -15.75 9.73 2.86
C SER A 82 -14.24 10.02 2.98
N GLY A 83 -13.72 10.86 2.11
CA GLY A 83 -12.30 11.22 2.13
C GLY A 83 -11.40 10.04 1.73
N CYS A 84 -10.34 9.81 2.50
CA CYS A 84 -9.47 8.66 2.31
C CYS A 84 -10.18 7.37 2.69
N VAL A 85 -10.30 6.42 1.76
CA VAL A 85 -11.01 5.16 1.98
C VAL A 85 -10.42 4.30 3.10
N LEU A 86 -9.15 4.52 3.45
CA LEU A 86 -8.47 3.80 4.53
C LEU A 86 -8.64 4.47 5.91
N HIS A 87 -9.08 5.73 5.98
CA HIS A 87 -9.02 6.53 7.22
C HIS A 87 -9.61 5.84 8.47
N PRO A 88 -10.73 5.09 8.40
CA PRO A 88 -11.29 4.44 9.59
C PRO A 88 -10.39 3.38 10.21
N ARG A 89 -9.46 2.84 9.41
CA ARG A 89 -8.55 1.77 9.80
C ARG A 89 -7.10 2.21 9.92
N CYS A 90 -6.78 3.43 9.48
CA CYS A 90 -5.41 3.93 9.39
C CYS A 90 -4.93 4.46 10.74
N SER A 91 -3.77 3.98 11.21
CA SER A 91 -3.14 4.46 12.44
C SER A 91 -2.56 5.87 12.34
N TYR A 92 -2.36 6.36 11.12
CA TYR A 92 -1.81 7.68 10.80
C TYR A 92 -2.89 8.70 10.41
N ALA A 93 -4.18 8.32 10.48
CA ALA A 93 -5.27 9.18 10.04
C ALA A 93 -5.36 10.46 10.88
N LYS A 94 -5.58 11.59 10.19
CA LYS A 94 -5.86 12.90 10.77
C LYS A 94 -7.20 13.43 10.23
N ASP A 95 -7.67 14.56 10.74
CA ASP A 95 -8.99 15.13 10.43
C ASP A 95 -9.21 15.33 8.91
N GLU A 96 -8.20 15.74 8.18
CA GLU A 96 -8.29 15.91 6.72
C GLU A 96 -8.56 14.60 5.97
N CYS A 97 -8.07 13.47 6.50
CA CYS A 97 -8.31 12.16 5.89
C CYS A 97 -9.79 11.75 5.88
N MET A 98 -10.60 12.29 6.79
CA MET A 98 -12.04 12.05 6.84
C MET A 98 -12.82 12.89 5.82
N LYS A 99 -12.26 14.01 5.39
CA LYS A 99 -12.97 15.05 4.63
C LYS A 99 -12.57 15.09 3.16
N ILE A 100 -11.29 14.85 2.88
CA ILE A 100 -10.68 15.04 1.55
C ILE A 100 -10.15 13.71 1.04
N THR A 101 -10.56 13.34 -0.18
CA THR A 101 -9.99 12.18 -0.88
C THR A 101 -8.57 12.53 -1.33
N PRO A 102 -7.54 11.77 -0.92
CA PRO A 102 -6.18 12.03 -1.37
C PRO A 102 -6.02 11.74 -2.86
N GLU A 103 -5.31 12.60 -3.54
CA GLU A 103 -4.90 12.37 -4.93
C GLU A 103 -3.69 11.44 -4.98
N LEU A 104 -3.53 10.75 -6.13
CA LEU A 104 -2.35 9.94 -6.40
C LEU A 104 -1.22 10.87 -6.85
N ILE A 105 -0.28 11.16 -5.95
CA ILE A 105 0.82 12.10 -6.17
C ILE A 105 2.18 11.39 -6.30
N PRO A 106 3.16 11.97 -7.02
CA PRO A 106 4.50 11.42 -7.14
C PRO A 106 5.20 11.27 -5.80
N ILE A 107 5.95 10.19 -5.63
CA ILE A 107 6.82 9.95 -4.48
C ILE A 107 8.19 10.58 -4.75
N THR A 108 8.65 11.44 -3.86
CA THR A 108 9.93 12.12 -3.99
C THR A 108 11.10 11.14 -4.08
N GLY A 109 11.95 11.33 -5.08
CA GLY A 109 13.14 10.50 -5.28
C GLY A 109 12.90 9.11 -5.89
N LYS A 110 11.65 8.77 -6.22
CA LYS A 110 11.30 7.49 -6.83
C LYS A 110 10.65 7.69 -8.21
N PRO A 111 11.34 7.41 -9.31
CA PRO A 111 10.78 7.59 -10.65
C PRO A 111 9.58 6.65 -10.88
N ASN A 112 8.51 7.19 -11.48
CA ASN A 112 7.29 6.45 -11.80
C ASN A 112 6.59 5.78 -10.58
N ALA A 113 6.80 6.31 -9.37
CA ALA A 113 6.14 5.88 -8.16
C ALA A 113 5.18 6.95 -7.66
N PHE A 114 4.01 6.51 -7.15
CA PHE A 114 2.91 7.38 -6.74
C PHE A 114 2.23 6.81 -5.49
N SER A 115 1.72 7.70 -4.63
CA SER A 115 0.95 7.30 -3.45
C SER A 115 -0.24 8.24 -3.26
N ALA A 116 -1.39 7.67 -2.87
CA ALA A 116 -2.62 8.38 -2.58
C ALA A 116 -2.81 8.57 -1.07
N CYS A 117 -1.88 9.28 -0.45
CA CYS A 117 -1.92 9.62 0.96
C CYS A 117 -1.64 11.12 1.13
N HIS A 118 -2.39 11.82 1.99
CA HIS A 118 -2.14 13.24 2.30
C HIS A 118 -0.73 13.49 2.84
N PHE A 119 -0.13 12.47 3.45
CA PHE A 119 1.19 12.52 4.07
C PHE A 119 2.25 11.76 3.27
N THR A 120 2.03 11.54 1.97
CA THR A 120 3.06 11.00 1.07
C THR A 120 4.31 11.87 1.18
N ASN A 121 5.47 11.24 1.32
CA ASN A 121 6.78 11.86 1.58
C ASN A 121 7.01 12.40 3.00
N ASP A 122 6.00 12.46 3.87
CA ASP A 122 6.14 12.95 5.24
C ASP A 122 6.17 11.81 6.27
N LEU A 123 5.57 10.64 5.93
CA LEU A 123 5.55 9.49 6.81
C LEU A 123 6.85 8.69 6.70
N ASN A 124 7.37 8.29 7.86
CA ASN A 124 8.49 7.35 7.94
C ASN A 124 7.94 5.94 8.19
N LEU A 125 7.49 5.27 7.13
CA LEU A 125 6.94 3.93 7.18
C LEU A 125 8.04 2.88 7.24
N LYS A 126 7.73 1.71 7.79
CA LYS A 126 8.71 0.64 8.03
C LYS A 126 9.04 -0.14 6.78
N SER A 127 10.31 -0.44 6.61
CA SER A 127 10.84 -1.39 5.63
C SER A 127 10.63 -2.84 6.08
N PHE A 128 10.49 -3.76 5.11
CA PHE A 128 10.20 -5.19 5.32
C PHE A 128 11.10 -6.10 4.47
N ILE A 129 12.35 -5.72 4.33
CA ILE A 129 13.41 -6.55 3.74
C ILE A 129 14.23 -7.24 4.82
#